data_672023ddd54085d2764a6aab2c86193c
#
_entry.id   672023ddd54085d2764a6aab2c86193c
#
_cell.length_a   1.000
_cell.length_b   1.000
_cell.length_c   1.000
_cell.angle_alpha   90.00
_cell.angle_beta   90.00
_cell.angle_gamma   90.00
#
_symmetry.space_group_name_H-M   'P 1'
#
loop_
_entity.id
_entity.type
_entity.pdbx_description
1 polymer ?
#
loop_
_entity_poly.entity_id
_entity_poly.type
_entity_poly.pdbx_seq_one_letter_code
_entity_poly.pdbx_strand_id
1 'polypeptide(L)'
;HTMNYSELLDNVRNYTEVDSEVLSNSVINVFITNAENKIQKQLDLDAFRKFATSSLTIGSPFLTMPEDFDFERGVQIVDANADRAWLEQRDTTFIDEYNLDRANNTGTPRYYANWDENTLILAPTPNAAITVELWYNRTPERLGDGTSGTTTTTFISNTAPEVLIYSTVAEAFSYLKN
;
A
#
# COMPACT_ATOMS: atom_id res chain seq x y z
N HIS A 1 14.47 -20.98 -3.82
CA HIS A 1 13.32 -21.57 -4.52
C HIS A 1 12.14 -20.60 -4.48
N THR A 2 11.67 -20.26 -5.63
CA THR A 2 10.49 -19.41 -5.82
C THR A 2 9.24 -20.28 -5.73
N MET A 3 8.26 -19.88 -4.90
CA MET A 3 6.99 -20.60 -4.75
C MET A 3 5.87 -19.81 -5.44
N ASN A 4 5.12 -20.49 -6.31
CA ASN A 4 3.95 -19.91 -6.96
C ASN A 4 2.65 -20.28 -6.22
N TYR A 5 1.53 -19.68 -6.67
CA TYR A 5 0.22 -19.91 -6.09
C TYR A 5 -0.19 -21.39 -6.09
N SER A 6 0.01 -22.08 -7.20
CA SER A 6 -0.35 -23.50 -7.34
C SER A 6 0.44 -24.38 -6.37
N GLU A 7 1.72 -24.12 -6.22
CA GLU A 7 2.57 -24.85 -5.28
C GLU A 7 2.14 -24.61 -3.83
N LEU A 8 1.71 -23.39 -3.49
CA LEU A 8 1.20 -23.09 -2.16
C LEU A 8 -0.10 -23.85 -1.87
N LEU A 9 -1.02 -23.92 -2.82
CA LEU A 9 -2.24 -24.71 -2.67
C LEU A 9 -1.93 -26.19 -2.40
N ASP A 10 -1.01 -26.76 -3.17
CA ASP A 10 -0.60 -28.15 -3.01
C ASP A 10 0.06 -28.40 -1.64
N ASN A 11 0.94 -27.50 -1.21
CA ASN A 11 1.58 -27.60 0.10
C ASN A 11 0.56 -27.55 1.24
N VAL A 12 -0.42 -26.65 1.18
CA VAL A 12 -1.45 -26.55 2.22
C VAL A 12 -2.27 -27.83 2.31
N ARG A 13 -2.67 -28.40 1.18
CA ARG A 13 -3.42 -29.64 1.14
C ARG A 13 -2.58 -30.84 1.64
N ASN A 14 -1.31 -30.90 1.26
CA ASN A 14 -0.42 -31.96 1.69
C ASN A 14 -0.15 -31.90 3.20
N TYR A 15 0.10 -30.72 3.77
CA TYR A 15 0.34 -30.56 5.20
C TYR A 15 -0.91 -30.84 6.04
N THR A 16 -2.09 -30.54 5.54
CA THR A 16 -3.35 -30.77 6.24
C THR A 16 -3.93 -32.16 5.96
N GLU A 17 -3.40 -32.86 4.97
CA GLU A 17 -3.89 -34.17 4.51
C GLU A 17 -5.36 -34.15 4.08
N VAL A 18 -5.80 -33.02 3.50
CA VAL A 18 -7.18 -32.80 3.08
C VAL A 18 -7.20 -32.50 1.59
N ASP A 19 -8.25 -32.95 0.92
CA ASP A 19 -8.41 -32.76 -0.51
C ASP A 19 -9.16 -31.46 -0.88
N SER A 20 -9.36 -31.27 -2.18
CA SER A 20 -10.00 -30.07 -2.72
C SER A 20 -11.50 -29.98 -2.44
N GLU A 21 -12.14 -31.05 -2.00
CA GLU A 21 -13.56 -31.02 -1.63
C GLU A 21 -13.75 -30.33 -0.27
N VAL A 22 -12.81 -30.54 0.66
CA VAL A 22 -12.83 -29.92 1.98
C VAL A 22 -12.16 -28.56 1.95
N LEU A 23 -11.00 -28.46 1.30
CA LEU A 23 -10.26 -27.20 1.14
C LEU A 23 -10.26 -26.78 -0.31
N SER A 24 -11.32 -26.10 -0.74
CA SER A 24 -11.40 -25.53 -2.08
C SER A 24 -10.40 -24.36 -2.24
N ASN A 25 -10.10 -24.00 -3.48
CA ASN A 25 -9.23 -22.87 -3.77
C ASN A 25 -9.73 -21.58 -3.11
N SER A 26 -11.05 -21.35 -3.13
CA SER A 26 -11.66 -20.17 -2.50
C SER A 26 -11.40 -20.10 -0.99
N VAL A 27 -11.49 -21.24 -0.31
CA VAL A 27 -11.26 -21.33 1.14
C VAL A 27 -9.77 -21.08 1.44
N ILE A 28 -8.88 -21.72 0.69
CA ILE A 28 -7.43 -21.53 0.86
C ILE A 28 -7.04 -20.08 0.57
N ASN A 29 -7.66 -19.42 -0.40
CA ASN A 29 -7.42 -18.03 -0.72
C ASN A 29 -7.67 -17.11 0.48
N VAL A 30 -8.68 -17.38 1.29
CA VAL A 30 -8.93 -16.65 2.55
C VAL A 30 -7.77 -16.86 3.51
N PHE A 31 -7.27 -18.07 3.65
CA PHE A 31 -6.13 -18.36 4.52
C PHE A 31 -4.86 -17.67 4.06
N ILE A 32 -4.60 -17.66 2.76
CA ILE A 32 -3.45 -16.95 2.16
C ILE A 32 -3.55 -15.45 2.46
N THR A 33 -4.71 -14.86 2.26
CA THR A 33 -4.95 -13.43 2.54
C THR A 33 -4.69 -13.11 4.02
N ASN A 34 -5.20 -13.94 4.93
CA ASN A 34 -4.99 -13.75 6.36
C ASN A 34 -3.51 -13.90 6.75
N ALA A 35 -2.83 -14.90 6.18
CA ALA A 35 -1.41 -15.12 6.41
C ALA A 35 -0.56 -13.95 5.90
N GLU A 36 -0.82 -13.48 4.69
CA GLU A 36 -0.14 -12.32 4.10
C GLU A 36 -0.35 -11.06 4.94
N ASN A 37 -1.57 -10.81 5.40
CA ASN A 37 -1.86 -9.67 6.27
C ASN A 37 -1.08 -9.71 7.58
N LYS A 38 -0.99 -10.87 8.21
CA LYS A 38 -0.22 -11.05 9.44
C LYS A 38 1.27 -10.82 9.21
N ILE A 39 1.81 -11.36 8.13
CA ILE A 39 3.22 -11.18 7.77
C ILE A 39 3.51 -9.71 7.49
N GLN A 40 2.67 -9.03 6.73
CA GLN A 40 2.85 -7.62 6.39
C GLN A 40 2.81 -6.69 7.59
N LYS A 41 1.97 -6.99 8.58
CA LYS A 41 1.90 -6.20 9.83
C LYS A 41 3.17 -6.32 10.67
N GLN A 42 3.86 -7.45 10.59
CA GLN A 42 5.08 -7.70 11.36
C GLN A 42 6.35 -7.23 10.65
N LEU A 43 6.27 -7.01 9.34
CA LEU A 43 7.42 -6.67 8.52
C LEU A 43 7.33 -5.22 8.04
N ASP A 44 8.16 -4.35 8.63
CA ASP A 44 8.42 -3.01 8.08
C ASP A 44 9.56 -3.14 7.07
N LEU A 45 9.23 -3.62 5.87
CA LEU A 45 10.20 -3.90 4.84
C LEU A 45 10.41 -2.69 3.92
N ASP A 46 11.66 -2.30 3.74
CA ASP A 46 12.07 -1.33 2.73
C ASP A 46 11.66 -1.75 1.31
N ALA A 47 11.46 -3.04 1.09
CA ALA A 47 10.96 -3.58 -0.17
C ALA A 47 9.57 -3.03 -0.57
N PHE A 48 8.79 -2.55 0.39
CA PHE A 48 7.47 -1.97 0.13
C PHE A 48 7.51 -0.45 -0.02
N ARG A 49 8.69 0.15 0.08
CA ARG A 49 8.86 1.57 -0.25
C ARG A 49 8.76 1.78 -1.74
N LYS A 50 8.09 2.83 -2.10
CA LYS A 50 7.97 3.26 -3.48
C LYS A 50 7.91 4.79 -3.53
N PHE A 51 8.27 5.35 -4.65
CA PHE A 51 8.04 6.78 -4.87
C PHE A 51 7.30 6.96 -6.19
N ALA A 52 6.46 7.97 -6.24
CA ALA A 52 5.73 8.36 -7.43
C ALA A 52 5.91 9.86 -7.65
N THR A 53 6.01 10.24 -8.90
CA THR A 53 6.12 11.64 -9.32
C THR A 53 4.84 12.05 -10.05
N SER A 54 4.42 13.29 -9.80
CA SER A 54 3.28 13.89 -10.48
C SER A 54 3.49 15.40 -10.58
N SER A 55 2.58 16.08 -11.27
CA SER A 55 2.55 17.53 -11.32
C SER A 55 1.35 18.03 -10.52
N LEU A 56 1.57 19.05 -9.69
CA LEU A 56 0.49 19.68 -8.96
C LEU A 56 -0.45 20.42 -9.92
N THR A 57 -1.73 20.39 -9.62
CA THR A 57 -2.75 21.12 -10.37
C THR A 57 -2.90 22.52 -9.81
N ILE A 58 -2.73 23.52 -10.64
CA ILE A 58 -2.89 24.93 -10.24
C ILE A 58 -4.31 25.14 -9.72
N GLY A 59 -4.41 25.75 -8.56
CA GLY A 59 -5.69 26.07 -7.93
C GLY A 59 -6.36 24.92 -7.19
N SER A 60 -5.78 23.73 -7.21
CA SER A 60 -6.29 22.57 -6.46
C SER A 60 -5.38 22.25 -5.28
N PRO A 61 -5.89 22.29 -4.04
CA PRO A 61 -5.10 21.89 -2.87
C PRO A 61 -5.01 20.38 -2.67
N PHE A 62 -5.72 19.60 -3.48
CA PHE A 62 -5.81 18.14 -3.28
C PHE A 62 -4.85 17.39 -4.18
N LEU A 63 -4.20 16.38 -3.59
CA LEU A 63 -3.30 15.47 -4.27
C LEU A 63 -3.81 14.04 -4.09
N THR A 64 -4.22 13.41 -5.20
CA THR A 64 -4.70 12.03 -5.18
C THR A 64 -3.52 11.06 -5.10
N MET A 65 -3.67 10.05 -4.25
CA MET A 65 -2.66 9.04 -4.04
C MET A 65 -2.71 7.93 -5.10
N PRO A 66 -1.58 7.22 -5.35
CA PRO A 66 -1.58 6.05 -6.22
C PRO A 66 -2.53 4.95 -5.71
N GLU A 67 -2.96 4.07 -6.61
CA GLU A 67 -3.88 2.96 -6.26
C GLU A 67 -3.28 1.98 -5.25
N ASP A 68 -1.95 1.79 -5.27
CA ASP A 68 -1.24 0.91 -4.37
C ASP A 68 -0.78 1.58 -3.07
N PHE A 69 -1.27 2.79 -2.78
CA PHE A 69 -0.92 3.56 -1.60
C PHE A 69 -1.43 2.89 -0.32
N ASP A 70 -0.54 2.74 0.66
CA ASP A 70 -0.87 2.31 2.01
C ASP A 70 -0.76 3.50 2.98
N PHE A 71 0.45 4.02 3.15
CA PHE A 71 0.66 5.24 3.94
C PHE A 71 1.86 6.04 3.40
N GLU A 72 1.82 7.36 3.60
CA GLU A 72 2.90 8.25 3.19
C GLU A 72 4.09 8.18 4.15
N ARG A 73 5.29 8.31 3.59
CA ARG A 73 6.53 8.51 4.33
C ARG A 73 6.99 9.95 4.25
N GLY A 74 6.71 10.62 3.16
CA GLY A 74 7.03 12.02 2.96
C GLY A 74 6.55 12.53 1.62
N VAL A 75 6.37 13.83 1.54
CA VAL A 75 5.99 14.54 0.32
C VAL A 75 7.02 15.61 0.06
N GLN A 76 7.54 15.64 -1.17
CA GLN A 76 8.60 16.55 -1.58
C GLN A 76 8.17 17.28 -2.85
N ILE A 77 8.44 18.55 -2.94
CA ILE A 77 8.28 19.31 -4.17
C ILE A 77 9.64 19.53 -4.82
N VAL A 78 9.63 19.62 -6.14
CA VAL A 78 10.83 19.92 -6.94
C VAL A 78 10.51 21.12 -7.80
N ASP A 79 11.25 22.21 -7.62
CA ASP A 79 11.01 23.44 -8.37
C ASP A 79 11.65 23.41 -9.78
N ALA A 80 11.52 24.50 -10.51
CA ALA A 80 12.03 24.62 -11.87
C ALA A 80 13.59 24.54 -11.94
N ASN A 81 14.28 24.80 -10.84
CA ASN A 81 15.73 24.72 -10.72
C ASN A 81 16.21 23.34 -10.27
N ALA A 82 15.29 22.38 -10.12
CA ALA A 82 15.52 21.06 -9.55
C ALA A 82 15.88 21.09 -8.04
N ASP A 83 15.62 22.19 -7.35
CA ASP A 83 15.76 22.27 -5.91
C ASP A 83 14.60 21.57 -5.23
N ARG A 84 14.89 20.82 -4.19
CA ARG A 84 13.93 19.97 -3.46
C ARG A 84 13.59 20.55 -2.12
N ALA A 85 12.31 20.45 -1.74
CA ALA A 85 11.84 20.86 -0.42
C ALA A 85 10.81 19.87 0.10
N TRP A 86 11.04 19.36 1.30
CA TRP A 86 10.07 18.51 1.98
C TRP A 86 8.92 19.34 2.53
N LEU A 87 7.70 18.87 2.34
CA LEU A 87 6.53 19.43 2.99
C LEU A 87 6.44 18.91 4.42
N GLU A 88 5.99 19.75 5.33
CA GLU A 88 5.78 19.37 6.72
C GLU A 88 4.37 18.81 6.90
N GLN A 89 4.27 17.69 7.57
CA GLN A 89 2.98 17.09 7.90
C GLN A 89 2.32 17.87 9.04
N ARG A 90 1.04 18.17 8.86
CA ARG A 90 0.17 18.80 9.87
C ARG A 90 -1.18 18.06 9.88
N ASP A 91 -2.04 18.39 10.81
CA ASP A 91 -3.41 17.90 10.80
C ASP A 91 -4.32 18.79 9.93
N THR A 92 -5.52 18.30 9.65
CA THR A 92 -6.49 19.02 8.81
C THR A 92 -6.96 20.32 9.46
N THR A 93 -7.01 20.40 10.78
CA THR A 93 -7.37 21.61 11.51
C THR A 93 -6.35 22.71 11.28
N PHE A 94 -5.06 22.38 11.35
CA PHE A 94 -3.99 23.32 11.03
C PHE A 94 -4.10 23.84 9.61
N ILE A 95 -4.33 22.96 8.65
CA ILE A 95 -4.44 23.32 7.23
C ILE A 95 -5.62 24.26 7.01
N ASP A 96 -6.75 23.99 7.62
CA ASP A 96 -7.95 24.84 7.51
C ASP A 96 -7.73 26.22 8.12
N GLU A 97 -7.08 26.32 9.26
CA GLU A 97 -6.76 27.59 9.90
C GLU A 97 -5.68 28.38 9.14
N TYR A 98 -4.69 27.68 8.62
CA TYR A 98 -3.61 28.29 7.84
C TYR A 98 -4.10 28.80 6.48
N ASN A 99 -5.01 28.10 5.83
CA ASN A 99 -5.48 28.36 4.48
C ASN A 99 -7.02 28.47 4.44
N LEU A 100 -7.57 29.47 5.12
CA LEU A 100 -9.01 29.69 5.21
C LEU A 100 -9.68 29.92 3.86
N ASP A 101 -9.00 30.59 2.93
CA ASP A 101 -9.49 30.83 1.58
C ASP A 101 -8.64 30.05 0.58
N ARG A 102 -8.99 28.79 0.39
CA ARG A 102 -8.26 27.87 -0.51
C ARG A 102 -8.24 28.33 -1.96
N ALA A 103 -9.23 29.10 -2.39
CA ALA A 103 -9.32 29.54 -3.77
C ALA A 103 -8.36 30.71 -4.06
N ASN A 104 -8.20 31.61 -3.13
CA ASN A 104 -7.43 32.85 -3.32
C ASN A 104 -6.07 32.83 -2.62
N ASN A 105 -5.92 32.08 -1.53
CA ASN A 105 -4.65 31.94 -0.85
C ASN A 105 -3.79 30.87 -1.50
N THR A 106 -3.10 31.26 -2.56
CA THR A 106 -2.28 30.38 -3.38
C THR A 106 -0.81 30.66 -3.23
N GLY A 107 0.02 29.66 -3.44
CA GLY A 107 1.47 29.80 -3.36
C GLY A 107 2.17 28.45 -3.56
N THR A 108 3.45 28.41 -3.21
CA THR A 108 4.18 27.15 -3.17
C THR A 108 3.78 26.36 -1.93
N PRO A 109 3.31 25.13 -2.04
CA PRO A 109 2.93 24.33 -0.89
C PRO A 109 4.08 24.15 0.09
N ARG A 110 3.76 24.18 1.39
CA ARG A 110 4.71 24.00 2.50
C ARG A 110 4.28 22.94 3.49
N TYR A 111 2.97 22.67 3.58
CA TYR A 111 2.36 21.74 4.50
C TYR A 111 1.44 20.77 3.80
N TYR A 112 1.27 19.59 4.37
CA TYR A 112 0.25 18.65 3.92
C TYR A 112 -0.41 17.97 5.10
N ALA A 113 -1.62 17.47 4.87
CA ALA A 113 -2.34 16.65 5.82
C ALA A 113 -3.09 15.53 5.09
N ASN A 114 -3.42 14.48 5.80
CA ASN A 114 -4.28 13.43 5.29
C ASN A 114 -5.72 13.96 5.25
N TRP A 115 -6.31 14.00 4.06
CA TRP A 115 -7.68 14.46 3.87
C TRP A 115 -8.66 13.30 3.98
N ASP A 116 -8.40 12.26 3.21
CA ASP A 116 -9.13 11.00 3.26
C ASP A 116 -8.18 9.85 2.93
N GLU A 117 -8.73 8.64 2.76
CA GLU A 117 -7.99 7.42 2.52
C GLU A 117 -7.05 7.50 1.30
N ASN A 118 -7.43 8.27 0.28
CA ASN A 118 -6.71 8.33 -1.00
C ASN A 118 -6.25 9.73 -1.39
N THR A 119 -6.38 10.72 -0.50
CA THR A 119 -6.12 12.12 -0.85
C THR A 119 -5.35 12.83 0.25
N LEU A 120 -4.33 13.60 -0.13
CA LEU A 120 -3.69 14.58 0.73
C LEU A 120 -4.20 15.97 0.39
N ILE A 121 -4.25 16.84 1.40
CA ILE A 121 -4.50 18.28 1.20
C ILE A 121 -3.20 19.03 1.42
N LEU A 122 -2.90 19.96 0.51
CA LEU A 122 -1.70 20.80 0.54
C LEU A 122 -2.05 22.24 0.92
N ALA A 123 -1.12 22.92 1.56
CA ALA A 123 -1.28 24.34 1.88
C ALA A 123 0.05 25.08 1.77
N PRO A 124 0.05 26.31 1.22
CA PRO A 124 -1.06 26.96 0.49
C PRO A 124 -1.43 26.21 -0.77
N THR A 125 -2.59 26.54 -1.36
CA THR A 125 -3.03 25.97 -2.63
C THR A 125 -2.01 26.24 -3.74
N PRO A 126 -1.63 25.25 -4.55
CA PRO A 126 -0.60 25.44 -5.58
C PRO A 126 -0.96 26.54 -6.58
N ASN A 127 -0.02 27.44 -6.85
CA ASN A 127 -0.13 28.48 -7.86
C ASN A 127 0.66 28.18 -9.14
N ALA A 128 1.34 27.04 -9.19
CA ALA A 128 2.10 26.60 -10.34
C ALA A 128 2.06 25.07 -10.46
N ALA A 129 2.30 24.55 -11.65
CA ALA A 129 2.39 23.12 -11.91
C ALA A 129 3.78 22.58 -11.50
N ILE A 130 4.06 22.60 -10.21
CA ILE A 130 5.31 22.15 -9.63
C ILE A 130 5.30 20.62 -9.58
N THR A 131 6.47 19.99 -9.80
CA THR A 131 6.62 18.55 -9.63
C THR A 131 6.54 18.18 -8.16
N VAL A 132 5.71 17.18 -7.85
CA VAL A 132 5.60 16.61 -6.51
C VAL A 132 6.10 15.16 -6.54
N GLU A 133 6.88 14.79 -5.55
CA GLU A 133 7.31 13.40 -5.32
C GLU A 133 6.70 12.90 -4.03
N LEU A 134 5.99 11.79 -4.12
CA LEU A 134 5.43 11.09 -2.97
C LEU A 134 6.31 9.89 -2.65
N TRP A 135 6.79 9.83 -1.42
CA TRP A 135 7.47 8.66 -0.86
C TRP A 135 6.48 7.95 0.05
N TYR A 136 6.20 6.68 -0.26
CA TYR A 136 5.13 5.95 0.41
C TYR A 136 5.44 4.47 0.53
N ASN A 137 4.71 3.81 1.41
CA ASN A 137 4.64 2.36 1.43
C ASN A 137 3.48 1.92 0.54
N ARG A 138 3.77 0.99 -0.37
CA ARG A 138 2.74 0.38 -1.20
C ARG A 138 2.07 -0.77 -0.48
N THR A 139 0.82 -1.02 -0.81
CA THR A 139 0.16 -2.27 -0.46
C THR A 139 0.75 -3.36 -1.34
N PRO A 140 1.37 -4.41 -0.78
CA PRO A 140 1.93 -5.48 -1.58
C PRO A 140 0.87 -6.21 -2.38
N GLU A 141 1.27 -6.72 -3.54
CA GLU A 141 0.43 -7.57 -4.35
C GLU A 141 0.11 -8.86 -3.59
N ARG A 142 -1.12 -9.35 -3.77
CA ARG A 142 -1.55 -10.59 -3.15
C ARG A 142 -1.31 -11.77 -4.07
N LEU A 143 -0.88 -12.88 -3.49
CA LEU A 143 -0.72 -14.14 -4.20
C LEU A 143 -2.09 -14.72 -4.52
N GLY A 144 -2.31 -15.10 -5.75
CA GLY A 144 -3.57 -15.70 -6.18
C GLY A 144 -3.65 -15.94 -7.68
N ASP A 145 -4.81 -16.35 -8.13
CA ASP A 145 -5.15 -16.66 -9.51
C ASP A 145 -6.03 -15.61 -10.18
N GLY A 146 -6.15 -14.44 -9.57
CA GLY A 146 -7.05 -13.37 -10.01
C GLY A 146 -8.39 -13.34 -9.27
N THR A 147 -8.66 -14.31 -8.40
CA THR A 147 -9.90 -14.36 -7.60
C THR A 147 -9.77 -13.58 -6.30
N SER A 148 -8.74 -13.85 -5.52
CA SER A 148 -8.45 -13.15 -4.27
C SER A 148 -7.07 -12.50 -4.26
N GLY A 149 -6.27 -12.76 -5.27
CA GLY A 149 -4.99 -12.15 -5.54
C GLY A 149 -4.81 -11.98 -7.03
N THR A 150 -3.84 -11.18 -7.44
CA THR A 150 -3.64 -10.79 -8.84
C THR A 150 -2.40 -11.42 -9.48
N THR A 151 -1.51 -12.04 -8.68
CA THR A 151 -0.23 -12.53 -9.16
C THR A 151 0.02 -13.96 -8.75
N THR A 152 0.76 -14.71 -9.57
CA THR A 152 1.15 -16.09 -9.30
C THR A 152 2.35 -16.19 -8.36
N THR A 153 3.15 -15.12 -8.25
CA THR A 153 4.27 -15.00 -7.33
C THR A 153 4.32 -13.58 -6.74
N THR A 154 4.74 -13.47 -5.48
CA THR A 154 4.86 -12.18 -4.79
C THR A 154 6.24 -12.07 -4.14
N PHE A 155 6.54 -10.90 -3.58
CA PHE A 155 7.77 -10.71 -2.81
C PHE A 155 7.88 -11.74 -1.65
N ILE A 156 6.78 -11.94 -0.92
CA ILE A 156 6.77 -12.89 0.21
C ILE A 156 6.95 -14.32 -0.28
N SER A 157 6.26 -14.74 -1.35
CA SER A 157 6.37 -16.09 -1.89
C SER A 157 7.76 -16.40 -2.45
N ASN A 158 8.47 -15.39 -2.93
CA ASN A 158 9.82 -15.51 -3.47
C ASN A 158 10.89 -15.48 -2.38
N THR A 159 10.72 -14.61 -1.39
CA THR A 159 11.74 -14.33 -0.37
C THR A 159 11.59 -15.20 0.87
N ALA A 160 10.36 -15.45 1.31
CA ALA A 160 10.07 -16.22 2.51
C ALA A 160 8.93 -17.24 2.28
N PRO A 161 9.09 -18.19 1.34
CA PRO A 161 8.02 -19.14 1.02
C PRO A 161 7.63 -19.99 2.21
N GLU A 162 8.59 -20.39 3.05
CA GLU A 162 8.34 -21.21 4.23
C GLU A 162 7.46 -20.50 5.25
N VAL A 163 7.68 -19.22 5.50
CA VAL A 163 6.85 -18.43 6.42
C VAL A 163 5.41 -18.36 5.90
N LEU A 164 5.24 -18.16 4.60
CA LEU A 164 3.92 -18.12 3.98
C LEU A 164 3.21 -19.48 4.06
N ILE A 165 3.92 -20.58 3.81
CA ILE A 165 3.38 -21.94 3.95
C ILE A 165 2.92 -22.19 5.39
N TYR A 166 3.77 -21.98 6.38
CA TYR A 166 3.44 -22.21 7.78
C TYR A 166 2.28 -21.36 8.26
N SER A 167 2.26 -20.10 7.91
CA SER A 167 1.17 -19.18 8.30
C SER A 167 -0.15 -19.58 7.66
N THR A 168 -0.15 -19.98 6.39
CA THR A 168 -1.35 -20.44 5.69
C THR A 168 -1.85 -21.77 6.24
N VAL A 169 -0.94 -22.70 6.52
CA VAL A 169 -1.28 -23.99 7.13
C VAL A 169 -1.86 -23.79 8.53
N ALA A 170 -1.33 -22.88 9.32
CA ALA A 170 -1.87 -22.54 10.64
C ALA A 170 -3.32 -22.04 10.56
N GLU A 171 -3.62 -21.19 9.58
CA GLU A 171 -5.00 -20.74 9.33
C GLU A 171 -5.91 -21.92 8.93
N ALA A 172 -5.43 -22.81 8.09
CA ALA A 172 -6.17 -24.00 7.66
C ALA A 172 -6.48 -24.94 8.84
N PHE A 173 -5.52 -25.18 9.73
CA PHE A 173 -5.74 -26.00 10.92
C PHE A 173 -6.76 -25.35 11.88
N SER A 174 -6.71 -24.05 12.04
CA SER A 174 -7.72 -23.32 12.83
C SER A 174 -9.13 -23.50 12.26
N TYR A 175 -9.26 -23.47 10.94
CA TYR A 175 -10.52 -23.71 10.25
C TYR A 175 -11.01 -25.15 10.44
N LEU A 176 -10.13 -26.14 10.30
CA LEU A 176 -10.48 -27.56 10.38
C LEU A 176 -10.84 -28.02 11.80
N LYS A 177 -10.41 -27.30 12.84
CA LYS A 177 -10.77 -27.58 14.23
C LYS A 177 -12.21 -27.21 14.58
N ASN A 178 -12.78 -26.29 13.82
CA ASN A 178 -14.15 -25.85 14.00
C ASN A 178 -15.07 -26.58 13.01
#